data_20c2466d76ab6e1ba2fcd86affe9f6de
#
_entry.id   20c2466d76ab6e1ba2fcd86affe9f6de
#
_cell.length_a   1.000
_cell.length_b   1.000
_cell.length_c   1.000
_cell.angle_alpha   90.00
_cell.angle_beta   90.00
_cell.angle_gamma   90.00
#
_symmetry.space_group_name_H-M   'P 1'
#
loop_
_entity.id
_entity.type
_entity.pdbx_description
1 polymer ?
#
loop_
_entity_poly.entity_id
_entity_poly.type
_entity_poly.pdbx_seq_one_letter_code
_entity_poly.pdbx_strand_id
1 'polypeptide(L)'
;MATANVSRAPQLTKALLITIVAATVAGVVGFTQARQSSTIDPQLAAGYLWFYSGLFLVRVAGQLLVRSRRPAWLPPDDEWNLTPYRLLLPVQLAILSLMAWIDADLSRGGFWATPKPNFGQAVLWFAYTYAAAMLVRYLLRMRRRPGQRWFGSAIPIVFHWVLASYLYVLGSFHASY
;
A
#
# COMPACT_ATOMS: atom_id res chain seq x y z
N MET A 1 36.64 10.04 -0.63
CA MET A 1 35.64 9.15 -1.28
C MET A 1 34.26 9.12 -0.61
N ALA A 2 33.96 9.93 0.42
CA ALA A 2 32.70 9.90 1.18
C ALA A 2 31.58 10.83 0.65
N THR A 3 31.86 11.79 -0.20
CA THR A 3 30.89 12.81 -0.64
C THR A 3 29.93 12.37 -1.76
N ALA A 4 30.27 11.33 -2.51
CA ALA A 4 29.41 10.83 -3.61
C ALA A 4 28.20 10.02 -3.11
N ASN A 5 28.19 9.54 -1.86
CA ASN A 5 27.14 8.66 -1.35
C ASN A 5 25.94 9.43 -0.75
N VAL A 6 26.13 10.67 -0.30
CA VAL A 6 25.08 11.51 0.31
C VAL A 6 24.07 12.01 -0.72
N SER A 7 24.49 12.21 -1.97
CA SER A 7 23.60 12.72 -3.04
C SER A 7 22.69 11.64 -3.67
N ARG A 8 23.01 10.35 -3.49
CA ARG A 8 22.26 9.24 -4.10
C ARG A 8 21.01 8.80 -3.32
N ALA A 9 21.04 8.90 -1.99
CA ALA A 9 19.93 8.48 -1.14
C ALA A 9 18.59 9.15 -1.47
N PRO A 10 18.48 10.48 -1.65
CA PRO A 10 17.21 11.13 -1.98
C PRO A 10 16.71 10.78 -3.39
N GLN A 11 17.59 10.48 -4.34
CA GLN A 11 17.20 10.06 -5.69
C GLN A 11 16.65 8.63 -5.71
N LEU A 12 17.27 7.69 -4.97
CA LEU A 12 16.79 6.32 -4.82
C LEU A 12 15.42 6.27 -4.13
N THR A 13 15.22 7.10 -3.11
CA THR A 13 13.91 7.20 -2.43
C THR A 13 12.82 7.69 -3.38
N LYS A 14 13.10 8.71 -4.18
CA LYS A 14 12.15 9.22 -5.18
C LYS A 14 11.82 8.15 -6.23
N ALA A 15 12.84 7.48 -6.76
CA ALA A 15 12.65 6.40 -7.72
C ALA A 15 11.79 5.27 -7.14
N LEU A 16 12.08 4.82 -5.91
CA LEU A 16 11.31 3.80 -5.23
C LEU A 16 9.84 4.22 -5.05
N LEU A 17 9.58 5.44 -4.59
CA LEU A 17 8.22 5.94 -4.42
C LEU A 17 7.46 6.03 -5.75
N ILE A 18 8.10 6.53 -6.80
CA ILE A 18 7.52 6.59 -8.14
C ILE A 18 7.17 5.17 -8.62
N THR A 19 8.07 4.22 -8.44
CA THR A 19 7.85 2.82 -8.81
C THR A 19 6.66 2.21 -8.05
N ILE A 20 6.57 2.43 -6.74
CA ILE A 20 5.45 1.93 -5.93
C ILE A 20 4.14 2.57 -6.35
N VAL A 21 4.11 3.88 -6.60
CA VAL A 21 2.90 4.57 -7.07
C VAL A 21 2.48 4.05 -8.44
N ALA A 22 3.42 3.93 -9.38
CA ALA A 22 3.16 3.41 -10.72
C ALA A 22 2.63 1.96 -10.66
N ALA A 23 3.26 1.11 -9.86
CA ALA A 23 2.84 -0.27 -9.64
C ALA A 23 1.44 -0.34 -9.01
N THR A 24 1.15 0.52 -8.02
CA THR A 24 -0.17 0.60 -7.37
C THR A 24 -1.26 0.99 -8.38
N VAL A 25 -1.01 2.02 -9.19
CA VAL A 25 -1.96 2.48 -10.22
C VAL A 25 -2.13 1.41 -11.31
N ALA A 26 -1.04 0.82 -11.80
CA ALA A 26 -1.10 -0.24 -12.80
C ALA A 26 -1.91 -1.45 -12.30
N GLY A 27 -1.76 -1.83 -11.05
CA GLY A 27 -2.53 -2.89 -10.43
C GLY A 27 -4.04 -2.57 -10.36
N VAL A 28 -4.42 -1.36 -9.97
CA VAL A 28 -5.83 -0.92 -9.95
C VAL A 28 -6.41 -0.92 -11.38
N VAL A 29 -5.70 -0.34 -12.34
CA VAL A 29 -6.13 -0.29 -13.75
C VAL A 29 -6.28 -1.69 -14.32
N GLY A 30 -5.27 -2.55 -14.15
CA GLY A 30 -5.30 -3.94 -14.64
C GLY A 30 -6.45 -4.74 -14.04
N PHE A 31 -6.67 -4.64 -12.73
CA PHE A 31 -7.80 -5.29 -12.07
C PHE A 31 -9.16 -4.77 -12.58
N THR A 32 -9.28 -3.44 -12.74
CA THR A 32 -10.52 -2.83 -13.24
C THR A 32 -10.83 -3.26 -14.67
N GLN A 33 -9.82 -3.35 -15.53
CA GLN A 33 -9.98 -3.86 -16.89
C GLN A 33 -10.37 -5.34 -16.91
N ALA A 34 -9.72 -6.17 -16.09
CA ALA A 34 -10.05 -7.58 -15.98
C ALA A 34 -11.52 -7.78 -15.51
N ARG A 35 -11.98 -6.95 -14.58
CA ARG A 35 -13.37 -6.94 -14.11
C ARG A 35 -14.39 -6.60 -15.19
N GLN A 36 -14.04 -5.71 -16.12
CA GLN A 36 -14.94 -5.31 -17.21
C GLN A 36 -15.09 -6.39 -18.29
N SER A 37 -14.10 -7.25 -18.43
CA SER A 37 -14.04 -8.25 -19.49
C SER A 37 -14.66 -9.61 -19.13
N SER A 38 -14.82 -9.93 -17.84
CA SER A 38 -15.36 -11.21 -17.38
C SER A 38 -15.81 -11.18 -15.91
N THR A 39 -16.58 -12.21 -15.49
CA THR A 39 -16.77 -12.51 -14.06
C THR A 39 -15.41 -12.73 -13.39
N ILE A 40 -15.18 -12.07 -12.25
CA ILE A 40 -13.87 -12.12 -11.60
C ILE A 40 -13.67 -13.50 -10.97
N ASP A 41 -12.70 -14.24 -11.51
CA ASP A 41 -12.23 -15.48 -10.89
C ASP A 41 -11.59 -15.16 -9.51
N PRO A 42 -11.94 -15.90 -8.44
CA PRO A 42 -11.29 -15.78 -7.13
C PRO A 42 -9.76 -15.85 -7.17
N GLN A 43 -9.19 -16.69 -8.03
CA GLN A 43 -7.73 -16.81 -8.17
C GLN A 43 -7.11 -15.55 -8.78
N LEU A 44 -7.78 -14.94 -9.76
CA LEU A 44 -7.33 -13.67 -10.32
C LEU A 44 -7.35 -12.56 -9.27
N ALA A 45 -8.45 -12.45 -8.49
CA ALA A 45 -8.55 -11.50 -7.39
C ALA A 45 -7.45 -11.74 -6.34
N ALA A 46 -7.22 -13.00 -5.96
CA ALA A 46 -6.16 -13.38 -5.03
C ALA A 46 -4.77 -12.95 -5.54
N GLY A 47 -4.49 -13.07 -6.83
CA GLY A 47 -3.23 -12.62 -7.43
C GLY A 47 -2.99 -11.12 -7.23
N TYR A 48 -4.02 -10.29 -7.44
CA TYR A 48 -3.92 -8.84 -7.17
C TYR A 48 -3.80 -8.52 -5.66
N LEU A 49 -4.49 -9.26 -4.80
CA LEU A 49 -4.38 -9.08 -3.36
C LEU A 49 -2.98 -9.44 -2.86
N TRP A 50 -2.41 -10.57 -3.30
CA TRP A 50 -1.01 -10.94 -3.01
C TRP A 50 -0.01 -9.88 -3.49
N PHE A 51 -0.25 -9.29 -4.65
CA PHE A 51 0.58 -8.19 -5.16
C PHE A 51 0.58 -6.99 -4.20
N TYR A 52 -0.58 -6.53 -3.72
CA TYR A 52 -0.65 -5.42 -2.77
C TYR A 52 -0.12 -5.78 -1.38
N SER A 53 -0.33 -7.01 -0.93
CA SER A 53 0.27 -7.54 0.30
C SER A 53 1.79 -7.54 0.22
N GLY A 54 2.36 -7.90 -0.93
CA GLY A 54 3.79 -7.82 -1.22
C GLY A 54 4.33 -6.38 -1.17
N LEU A 55 3.62 -5.42 -1.77
CA LEU A 55 3.98 -3.99 -1.67
C LEU A 55 3.96 -3.50 -0.23
N PHE A 56 2.96 -3.93 0.56
CA PHE A 56 2.88 -3.56 1.97
C PHE A 56 3.98 -4.23 2.81
N LEU A 57 4.33 -5.48 2.50
CA LEU A 57 5.48 -6.16 3.11
C LEU A 57 6.79 -5.40 2.87
N VAL A 58 7.01 -4.89 1.65
CA VAL A 58 8.20 -4.07 1.32
C VAL A 58 8.29 -2.86 2.25
N ARG A 59 7.17 -2.22 2.58
CA ARG A 59 7.14 -1.14 3.56
C ARG A 59 7.58 -1.59 4.95
N VAL A 60 6.98 -2.67 5.45
CA VAL A 60 7.27 -3.18 6.80
C VAL A 60 8.73 -3.61 6.90
N ALA A 61 9.21 -4.33 5.89
CA ALA A 61 10.61 -4.76 5.79
C ALA A 61 11.57 -3.56 5.70
N GLY A 62 11.25 -2.56 4.88
CA GLY A 62 12.03 -1.32 4.76
C GLY A 62 12.17 -0.58 6.08
N GLN A 63 11.05 -0.42 6.82
CA GLN A 63 11.05 0.16 8.16
C GLN A 63 11.92 -0.62 9.15
N LEU A 64 11.80 -1.94 9.15
CA LEU A 64 12.58 -2.81 10.03
C LEU A 64 14.07 -2.72 9.70
N LEU A 65 14.41 -2.66 8.42
CA LEU A 65 15.78 -2.54 7.94
C LEU A 65 16.41 -1.19 8.33
N VAL A 66 15.68 -0.09 8.15
CA VAL A 66 16.16 1.24 8.58
C VAL A 66 16.36 1.28 10.08
N ARG A 67 15.46 0.69 10.85
CA ARG A 67 15.56 0.66 12.32
C ARG A 67 16.71 -0.19 12.82
N SER A 68 17.00 -1.33 12.18
CA SER A 68 18.01 -2.29 12.64
C SER A 68 19.41 -1.98 12.14
N ARG A 69 19.57 -1.57 10.87
CA ARG A 69 20.87 -1.43 10.21
C ARG A 69 21.20 -0.02 9.74
N ARG A 70 20.24 0.91 9.72
CA ARG A 70 20.39 2.30 9.27
C ARG A 70 21.23 2.45 7.98
N PRO A 71 20.90 1.75 6.90
CA PRO A 71 21.69 1.80 5.69
C PRO A 71 21.64 3.20 5.08
N ALA A 72 22.79 3.74 4.68
CA ALA A 72 22.94 5.10 4.16
C ALA A 72 22.19 5.37 2.83
N TRP A 73 21.71 4.32 2.15
CA TRP A 73 20.96 4.41 0.91
C TRP A 73 19.43 4.49 1.11
N LEU A 74 18.93 4.22 2.34
CA LEU A 74 17.53 4.39 2.69
C LEU A 74 17.30 5.74 3.39
N PRO A 75 16.08 6.30 3.30
CA PRO A 75 15.72 7.52 4.01
C PRO A 75 15.91 7.38 5.51
N PRO A 76 16.23 8.48 6.20
CA PRO A 76 16.39 8.48 7.65
C PRO A 76 15.07 8.17 8.37
N ASP A 77 15.18 7.74 9.62
CA ASP A 77 14.08 7.19 10.45
C ASP A 77 12.89 8.15 10.60
N ASP A 78 13.14 9.46 10.60
CA ASP A 78 12.13 10.52 10.69
C ASP A 78 11.22 10.62 9.46
N GLU A 79 11.66 10.19 8.28
CA GLU A 79 10.81 10.14 7.07
C GLU A 79 9.83 8.95 7.09
N TRP A 80 10.11 7.91 7.87
CA TRP A 80 9.28 6.71 7.97
C TRP A 80 8.23 6.79 9.09
N ASN A 81 8.44 7.63 10.12
CA ASN A 81 7.67 7.56 11.35
C ASN A 81 7.11 8.91 11.82
N LEU A 82 5.79 8.95 11.93
CA LEU A 82 5.06 9.96 12.68
C LEU A 82 4.45 9.42 13.99
N THR A 83 4.63 8.14 14.30
CA THR A 83 3.99 7.45 15.42
C THR A 83 5.03 6.61 16.18
N PRO A 84 4.89 6.41 17.52
CA PRO A 84 5.79 5.57 18.27
C PRO A 84 5.91 4.17 17.65
N TYR A 85 7.09 3.81 17.23
CA TYR A 85 7.40 2.54 16.55
C TYR A 85 6.89 1.30 17.33
N ARG A 86 6.88 1.37 18.65
CA ARG A 86 6.40 0.28 19.52
C ARG A 86 4.94 -0.11 19.26
N LEU A 87 4.10 0.86 18.88
CA LEU A 87 2.69 0.62 18.52
C LEU A 87 2.50 0.33 17.03
N LEU A 88 3.29 0.98 16.19
CA LEU A 88 3.12 0.91 14.74
C LEU A 88 3.47 -0.48 14.18
N LEU A 89 4.59 -1.07 14.62
CA LEU A 89 5.04 -2.36 14.11
C LEU A 89 4.07 -3.52 14.41
N PRO A 90 3.58 -3.72 15.65
CA PRO A 90 2.58 -4.76 15.91
C PRO A 90 1.31 -4.59 15.07
N VAL A 91 0.81 -3.36 14.91
CA VAL A 91 -0.37 -3.08 14.08
C VAL A 91 -0.11 -3.42 12.61
N GLN A 92 1.05 -3.06 12.06
CA GLN A 92 1.40 -3.39 10.68
C GLN A 92 1.55 -4.90 10.47
N LEU A 93 2.14 -5.61 11.42
CA LEU A 93 2.25 -7.07 11.37
C LEU A 93 0.88 -7.74 11.45
N ALA A 94 -0.02 -7.23 12.31
CA ALA A 94 -1.39 -7.73 12.40
C ALA A 94 -2.15 -7.52 11.07
N ILE A 95 -2.03 -6.33 10.46
CA ILE A 95 -2.63 -6.03 9.15
C ILE A 95 -2.06 -6.96 8.08
N LEU A 96 -0.74 -7.12 8.01
CA LEU A 96 -0.09 -7.98 7.04
C LEU A 96 -0.49 -9.45 7.21
N SER A 97 -0.60 -9.93 8.45
CA SER A 97 -1.06 -11.29 8.75
C SER A 97 -2.51 -11.50 8.34
N LEU A 98 -3.37 -10.51 8.57
CA LEU A 98 -4.77 -10.54 8.13
C LEU A 98 -4.87 -10.56 6.60
N MET A 99 -4.10 -9.70 5.90
CA MET A 99 -4.03 -9.68 4.44
C MET A 99 -3.60 -11.04 3.91
N ALA A 100 -2.47 -11.57 4.39
CA ALA A 100 -1.95 -12.87 3.97
C ALA A 100 -2.94 -14.03 4.24
N TRP A 101 -3.68 -13.99 5.35
CA TRP A 101 -4.71 -14.96 5.63
C TRP A 101 -5.87 -14.90 4.65
N ILE A 102 -6.39 -13.69 4.35
CA ILE A 102 -7.45 -13.49 3.35
C ILE A 102 -6.97 -13.96 1.96
N ASP A 103 -5.77 -13.56 1.56
CA ASP A 103 -5.19 -13.89 0.26
C ASP A 103 -5.03 -15.41 0.09
N ALA A 104 -4.53 -16.09 1.13
CA ALA A 104 -4.34 -17.53 1.12
C ALA A 104 -5.68 -18.30 1.10
N ASP A 105 -6.68 -17.84 1.85
CA ASP A 105 -8.00 -18.45 1.87
C ASP A 105 -8.70 -18.28 0.52
N LEU A 106 -8.66 -17.08 -0.05
CA LEU A 106 -9.21 -16.79 -1.37
C LEU A 106 -8.55 -17.66 -2.46
N SER A 107 -7.22 -17.79 -2.42
CA SER A 107 -6.44 -18.62 -3.37
C SER A 107 -6.82 -20.10 -3.31
N ARG A 108 -7.29 -20.58 -2.16
CA ARG A 108 -7.68 -21.99 -1.95
C ARG A 108 -9.17 -22.25 -2.19
N GLY A 109 -9.95 -21.23 -2.57
CA GLY A 109 -11.39 -21.35 -2.70
C GLY A 109 -12.14 -21.46 -1.37
N GLY A 110 -11.59 -20.89 -0.29
CA GLY A 110 -12.15 -20.95 1.06
C GLY A 110 -13.31 -19.98 1.30
N PHE A 111 -13.48 -19.57 2.55
CA PHE A 111 -14.57 -18.71 3.00
C PHE A 111 -14.64 -17.36 2.26
N TRP A 112 -13.47 -16.76 1.95
CA TRP A 112 -13.39 -15.49 1.23
C TRP A 112 -13.59 -15.63 -0.28
N ALA A 113 -13.52 -16.81 -0.85
CA ALA A 113 -13.78 -17.03 -2.27
C ALA A 113 -15.28 -16.95 -2.62
N THR A 114 -16.16 -17.06 -1.63
CA THR A 114 -17.59 -16.86 -1.81
C THR A 114 -17.93 -15.37 -1.77
N PRO A 115 -18.51 -14.78 -2.84
CA PRO A 115 -18.91 -13.39 -2.87
C PRO A 115 -19.90 -13.02 -1.77
N LYS A 116 -19.74 -11.83 -1.21
CA LYS A 116 -20.57 -11.28 -0.13
C LYS A 116 -20.91 -9.82 -0.46
N PRO A 117 -22.01 -9.55 -1.22
CA PRO A 117 -22.28 -8.23 -1.79
C PRO A 117 -22.33 -7.10 -0.76
N ASN A 118 -23.01 -7.29 0.35
CA ASN A 118 -23.12 -6.27 1.40
C ASN A 118 -21.76 -5.93 2.03
N PHE A 119 -20.94 -6.95 2.28
CA PHE A 119 -19.56 -6.76 2.76
C PHE A 119 -18.73 -6.05 1.69
N GLY A 120 -18.82 -6.48 0.43
CA GLY A 120 -18.11 -5.87 -0.68
C GLY A 120 -18.42 -4.39 -0.83
N GLN A 121 -19.71 -4.00 -0.77
CA GLN A 121 -20.11 -2.59 -0.81
C GLN A 121 -19.55 -1.78 0.36
N ALA A 122 -19.63 -2.30 1.57
CA ALA A 122 -19.09 -1.63 2.75
C ALA A 122 -17.56 -1.41 2.64
N VAL A 123 -16.83 -2.44 2.17
CA VAL A 123 -15.37 -2.36 1.95
C VAL A 123 -15.03 -1.37 0.84
N LEU A 124 -15.81 -1.31 -0.25
CA LEU A 124 -15.62 -0.33 -1.32
C LEU A 124 -15.81 1.11 -0.82
N TRP A 125 -16.89 1.38 -0.09
CA TRP A 125 -17.09 2.71 0.51
C TRP A 125 -15.96 3.10 1.44
N PHE A 126 -15.49 2.15 2.25
CA PHE A 126 -14.33 2.38 3.11
C PHE A 126 -13.07 2.65 2.28
N ALA A 127 -12.80 1.88 1.22
CA ALA A 127 -11.64 2.07 0.36
C ALA A 127 -11.63 3.47 -0.29
N TYR A 128 -12.76 3.92 -0.85
CA TYR A 128 -12.87 5.25 -1.47
C TYR A 128 -12.69 6.37 -0.44
N THR A 129 -13.36 6.27 0.70
CA THR A 129 -13.25 7.27 1.77
C THR A 129 -11.82 7.35 2.30
N TYR A 130 -11.18 6.20 2.47
CA TYR A 130 -9.80 6.11 2.93
C TYR A 130 -8.81 6.71 1.92
N ALA A 131 -8.95 6.37 0.63
CA ALA A 131 -8.14 6.94 -0.43
C ALA A 131 -8.29 8.47 -0.51
N ALA A 132 -9.54 8.97 -0.45
CA ALA A 132 -9.85 10.40 -0.46
C ALA A 132 -9.26 11.12 0.76
N ALA A 133 -9.39 10.55 1.97
CA ALA A 133 -8.80 11.11 3.19
C ALA A 133 -7.27 11.22 3.06
N MET A 134 -6.60 10.23 2.48
CA MET A 134 -5.17 10.26 2.26
C MET A 134 -4.77 11.27 1.19
N LEU A 135 -5.58 11.47 0.16
CA LEU A 135 -5.38 12.53 -0.84
C LEU A 135 -5.48 13.92 -0.20
N VAL A 136 -6.53 14.17 0.59
CA VAL A 136 -6.70 15.43 1.33
C VAL A 136 -5.51 15.67 2.25
N ARG A 137 -5.10 14.65 3.00
CA ARG A 137 -3.91 14.72 3.87
C ARG A 137 -2.65 15.08 3.10
N TYR A 138 -2.46 14.51 1.92
CA TYR A 138 -1.33 14.82 1.03
C TYR A 138 -1.37 16.28 0.56
N LEU A 139 -2.52 16.75 0.08
CA LEU A 139 -2.70 18.14 -0.41
C LEU A 139 -2.50 19.16 0.71
N LEU A 140 -3.08 18.92 1.90
CA LEU A 140 -2.88 19.80 3.06
C LEU A 140 -1.41 19.88 3.47
N ARG A 141 -0.71 18.75 3.40
CA ARG A 141 0.72 18.72 3.69
C ARG A 141 1.55 19.51 2.68
N MET A 142 1.26 19.36 1.39
CA MET A 142 1.92 20.14 0.33
C MET A 142 1.74 21.64 0.53
N ARG A 143 0.55 22.08 0.98
CA ARG A 143 0.30 23.49 1.32
C ARG A 143 1.10 23.97 2.52
N ARG A 144 1.22 23.14 3.57
CA ARG A 144 1.90 23.52 4.82
C ARG A 144 3.42 23.51 4.74
N ARG A 145 4.02 22.74 3.84
CA ARG A 145 5.48 22.56 3.70
C ARG A 145 5.94 22.70 2.25
N PRO A 146 5.94 23.91 1.67
CA PRO A 146 6.27 24.13 0.26
C PRO A 146 7.72 23.75 -0.11
N GLY A 147 8.66 23.77 0.84
CA GLY A 147 10.05 23.33 0.63
C GLY A 147 10.24 21.81 0.52
N GLN A 148 9.26 21.01 0.96
CA GLN A 148 9.27 19.55 0.86
C GLN A 148 8.25 19.03 -0.16
N ARG A 149 7.95 19.82 -1.18
CA ARG A 149 6.99 19.46 -2.24
C ARG A 149 7.42 18.15 -2.90
N TRP A 150 6.44 17.33 -3.20
CA TRP A 150 6.46 16.08 -3.99
C TRP A 150 6.87 14.80 -3.26
N PHE A 151 7.91 14.73 -2.45
CA PHE A 151 8.37 13.43 -1.92
C PHE A 151 8.82 13.43 -0.46
N GLY A 152 9.03 14.55 0.18
CA GLY A 152 9.43 14.60 1.59
C GLY A 152 8.37 14.00 2.50
N SER A 153 8.68 12.95 3.25
CA SER A 153 7.78 12.16 4.12
C SER A 153 6.46 11.71 3.44
N ALA A 154 6.45 11.49 2.12
CA ALA A 154 5.30 10.94 1.39
C ALA A 154 5.18 9.43 1.56
N ILE A 155 6.22 8.76 2.02
CA ILE A 155 6.29 7.30 2.21
C ILE A 155 5.04 6.77 2.94
N PRO A 156 4.63 7.29 4.10
CA PRO A 156 3.43 6.79 4.77
C PRO A 156 2.16 6.92 3.93
N ILE A 157 2.00 8.04 3.21
CA ILE A 157 0.79 8.31 2.41
C ILE A 157 0.69 7.35 1.22
N VAL A 158 1.80 7.11 0.53
CA VAL A 158 1.84 6.17 -0.60
C VAL A 158 1.41 4.77 -0.17
N PHE A 159 1.88 4.31 0.98
CA PHE A 159 1.50 2.99 1.47
C PHE A 159 0.06 2.91 2.02
N HIS A 160 -0.54 4.04 2.40
CA HIS A 160 -1.97 4.07 2.66
C HIS A 160 -2.79 3.93 1.36
N TRP A 161 -2.28 4.43 0.23
CA TRP A 161 -2.89 4.16 -1.08
C TRP A 161 -2.73 2.70 -1.51
N VAL A 162 -1.61 2.05 -1.20
CA VAL A 162 -1.46 0.59 -1.40
C VAL A 162 -2.54 -0.18 -0.63
N LEU A 163 -2.77 0.16 0.65
CA LEU A 163 -3.83 -0.45 1.46
C LEU A 163 -5.23 -0.14 0.91
N ALA A 164 -5.47 1.11 0.47
CA ALA A 164 -6.75 1.47 -0.16
C ALA A 164 -7.01 0.67 -1.44
N SER A 165 -5.96 0.42 -2.24
CA SER A 165 -6.05 -0.40 -3.45
C SER A 165 -6.31 -1.87 -3.14
N TYR A 166 -5.70 -2.41 -2.09
CA TYR A 166 -6.02 -3.74 -1.59
C TYR A 166 -7.50 -3.86 -1.23
N LEU A 167 -8.01 -2.90 -0.43
CA LEU A 167 -9.42 -2.85 -0.05
C LEU A 167 -10.35 -2.68 -1.25
N TYR A 168 -9.94 -1.88 -2.25
CA TYR A 168 -10.68 -1.73 -3.50
C TYR A 168 -10.81 -3.06 -4.25
N VAL A 169 -9.73 -3.82 -4.40
CA VAL A 169 -9.76 -5.13 -5.05
C VAL A 169 -10.65 -6.09 -4.28
N LEU A 170 -10.46 -6.21 -2.96
CA LEU A 170 -11.26 -7.09 -2.10
C LEU A 170 -12.75 -6.72 -2.14
N GLY A 171 -13.06 -5.44 -1.96
CA GLY A 171 -14.44 -4.96 -1.99
C GLY A 171 -15.08 -5.15 -3.36
N SER A 172 -14.35 -4.88 -4.45
CA SER A 172 -14.84 -5.06 -5.81
C SER A 172 -15.11 -6.52 -6.15
N PHE A 173 -14.26 -7.45 -5.70
CA PHE A 173 -14.50 -8.88 -5.86
C PHE A 173 -15.82 -9.28 -5.20
N HIS A 174 -16.04 -8.93 -3.94
CA HIS A 174 -17.24 -9.30 -3.20
C HIS A 174 -18.51 -8.58 -3.66
N ALA A 175 -18.40 -7.35 -4.22
CA ALA A 175 -19.54 -6.57 -4.69
C ALA A 175 -19.97 -6.91 -6.12
N SER A 176 -19.24 -7.76 -6.84
CA SER A 176 -19.47 -8.04 -8.28
C SER A 176 -20.54 -9.09 -8.56
N TYR A 177 -21.24 -9.58 -7.54
CA TYR A 177 -22.26 -10.62 -7.65
C TYR A 177 -23.58 -10.19 -7.03
#